data_7db0d1cf1a2f990434d4e4367de0c287
#
_entry.id   7db0d1cf1a2f990434d4e4367de0c287
#
_cell.length_a   1.000
_cell.length_b   1.000
_cell.length_c   1.000
_cell.angle_alpha   90.00
_cell.angle_beta   90.00
_cell.angle_gamma   90.00
#
_symmetry.space_group_name_H-M   'P 1'
#
loop_
_entity.id
_entity.type
_entity.pdbx_description
1 polymer ?
#
loop_
_entity_poly.entity_id
_entity_poly.type
_entity_poly.pdbx_seq_one_letter_code
_entity_poly.pdbx_strand_id
1 'polypeptide(L)'
;MEVYAATGMPALEIIGLPDASVKESRDRVSAAIVNSGFTMPISRLTVNLAPADQRKEGPAFDLPIAISILMASGQLEGMDLTQTLMLGELSLDGSLHPVRGALPMVISASEQGIVDIILPEGNAEEVACIQGLRVYPASSLRQVVNHLKGREPIPVQQQRQYSDVVSAVKCAVDMAQVQGQVGARRALEVAASGGHNLLMVGTPGSGKTMLARCLPGILPPLTFSESLETTRIHSIAGRLAPGTGLMAERPFCAPHHSASVASMIGGGSNAKPGEVSLAHNGVLFLDELPEFSRNTLEALRQPLEDGVVSVTRIHNQAQYQSSFMMVASMNPCPCGFYGSKTKKCRCSAKDIRRYLDRISGPLLDRIDIQVEVDAVPVKEISEGGAAESSAEVGARVRKVRELQQARYAQDGIHCNAQLDAGLSKKYCPMTPEATALLHMAVERMGMSMRAYGRVVKVARTIADMDGADIIGTTHVAEAIQYRELDGKYWKG
;
A
#
# COMPACT_ATOMS: atom_id res chain seq x y z
N MET A 1 -1.02 -10.38 30.03
CA MET A 1 0.01 -11.37 30.45
C MET A 1 -0.11 -11.60 31.93
N GLU A 2 0.01 -12.85 32.38
CA GLU A 2 -0.16 -13.24 33.78
C GLU A 2 1.04 -14.09 34.20
N VAL A 3 1.57 -13.86 35.42
CA VAL A 3 2.67 -14.67 35.96
C VAL A 3 2.23 -15.26 37.29
N TYR A 4 2.37 -16.57 37.42
CA TYR A 4 2.11 -17.31 38.64
C TYR A 4 3.40 -17.91 39.17
N ALA A 5 3.71 -17.64 40.45
CA ALA A 5 4.86 -18.18 41.15
C ALA A 5 4.40 -19.23 42.15
N ALA A 6 4.85 -20.46 42.02
CA ALA A 6 4.58 -21.59 42.90
C ALA A 6 5.85 -22.07 43.63
N THR A 7 5.69 -22.62 44.82
CA THR A 7 6.77 -23.33 45.53
C THR A 7 7.11 -24.60 44.77
N GLY A 8 8.41 -24.86 44.51
CA GLY A 8 8.87 -26.04 43.78
C GLY A 8 10.28 -25.88 43.21
N MET A 9 10.72 -26.86 42.46
CA MET A 9 12.01 -26.74 41.73
C MET A 9 11.96 -25.56 40.78
N PRO A 10 13.02 -24.71 40.73
CA PRO A 10 13.08 -23.55 39.85
C PRO A 10 12.87 -23.96 38.37
N ALA A 11 11.86 -23.41 37.75
CA ALA A 11 11.55 -23.59 36.36
C ALA A 11 10.80 -22.38 35.82
N LEU A 12 10.99 -22.04 34.54
CA LEU A 12 10.22 -21.02 33.85
C LEU A 12 9.49 -21.68 32.66
N GLU A 13 8.17 -21.68 32.70
CA GLU A 13 7.31 -22.21 31.66
C GLU A 13 6.50 -21.09 31.04
N ILE A 14 6.42 -21.05 29.70
CA ILE A 14 5.62 -20.09 28.92
C ILE A 14 4.51 -20.86 28.23
N ILE A 15 3.25 -20.51 28.52
CA ILE A 15 2.05 -21.13 27.97
C ILE A 15 1.19 -20.10 27.20
N GLY A 16 0.22 -20.56 26.39
CA GLY A 16 -0.65 -19.70 25.57
C GLY A 16 -0.25 -19.72 24.08
N LEU A 17 0.07 -20.90 23.54
CA LEU A 17 0.48 -21.13 22.15
C LEU A 17 1.73 -20.32 21.72
N PRO A 18 2.84 -20.33 22.49
CA PRO A 18 4.08 -19.69 22.06
C PRO A 18 4.71 -20.40 20.86
N ASP A 19 5.27 -19.65 19.90
CA ASP A 19 6.12 -20.19 18.85
C ASP A 19 7.52 -20.58 19.39
N ALA A 20 8.41 -21.01 18.49
CA ALA A 20 9.77 -21.38 18.89
C ALA A 20 10.55 -20.17 19.47
N SER A 21 10.41 -18.98 18.88
CA SER A 21 11.09 -17.77 19.33
C SER A 21 10.63 -17.32 20.72
N VAL A 22 9.31 -17.38 20.98
CA VAL A 22 8.74 -17.08 22.31
C VAL A 22 9.12 -18.14 23.35
N LYS A 23 9.31 -19.41 22.95
CA LYS A 23 9.82 -20.44 23.88
C LYS A 23 11.29 -20.20 24.25
N GLU A 24 12.10 -19.73 23.32
CA GLU A 24 13.50 -19.34 23.56
C GLU A 24 13.62 -18.10 24.46
N SER A 25 12.58 -17.25 24.54
CA SER A 25 12.52 -16.11 25.46
C SER A 25 12.81 -16.52 26.91
N ARG A 26 12.50 -17.76 27.30
CA ARG A 26 12.79 -18.29 28.64
C ARG A 26 14.26 -18.09 29.03
N ASP A 27 15.16 -18.50 28.15
CA ASP A 27 16.60 -18.48 28.45
C ASP A 27 17.17 -17.06 28.32
N ARG A 28 16.71 -16.27 27.32
CA ARG A 28 17.09 -14.86 27.16
C ARG A 28 16.64 -14.00 28.35
N VAL A 29 15.38 -14.09 28.73
CA VAL A 29 14.80 -13.32 29.85
C VAL A 29 15.47 -13.66 31.18
N SER A 30 15.73 -14.96 31.44
CA SER A 30 16.40 -15.38 32.68
C SER A 30 17.81 -14.81 32.79
N ALA A 31 18.60 -14.86 31.71
CA ALA A 31 19.93 -14.28 31.65
C ALA A 31 19.90 -12.74 31.75
N ALA A 32 18.98 -12.09 31.00
CA ALA A 32 18.83 -10.64 31.02
C ALA A 32 18.49 -10.09 32.41
N ILE A 33 17.60 -10.75 33.17
CA ILE A 33 17.25 -10.36 34.55
C ILE A 33 18.51 -10.39 35.43
N VAL A 34 19.26 -11.50 35.41
CA VAL A 34 20.46 -11.67 36.26
C VAL A 34 21.55 -10.66 35.85
N ASN A 35 21.84 -10.53 34.57
CA ASN A 35 22.90 -9.63 34.06
C ASN A 35 22.54 -8.16 34.17
N SER A 36 21.24 -7.83 34.31
CA SER A 36 20.78 -6.47 34.64
C SER A 36 20.91 -6.13 36.12
N GLY A 37 21.33 -7.08 36.97
CA GLY A 37 21.52 -6.89 38.42
C GLY A 37 20.27 -7.15 39.26
N PHE A 38 19.30 -7.88 38.69
CA PHE A 38 18.09 -8.31 39.40
C PHE A 38 18.19 -9.80 39.79
N THR A 39 17.32 -10.24 40.67
CA THR A 39 17.33 -11.63 41.16
C THR A 39 16.26 -12.45 40.44
N MET A 40 16.66 -13.56 39.84
CA MET A 40 15.70 -14.53 39.32
C MET A 40 15.07 -15.31 40.48
N PRO A 41 13.73 -15.38 40.60
CA PRO A 41 13.08 -16.07 41.70
C PRO A 41 13.40 -17.56 41.75
N ILE A 42 13.69 -18.09 42.96
CA ILE A 42 13.89 -19.53 43.19
C ILE A 42 12.52 -20.18 43.40
N SER A 43 11.70 -20.23 42.36
CA SER A 43 10.36 -20.79 42.37
C SER A 43 9.98 -21.33 40.99
N ARG A 44 8.91 -22.10 40.88
CA ARG A 44 8.35 -22.49 39.59
C ARG A 44 7.48 -21.34 39.08
N LEU A 45 7.88 -20.73 37.96
CA LEU A 45 7.20 -19.63 37.32
C LEU A 45 6.43 -20.14 36.11
N THR A 46 5.16 -19.78 36.00
CA THR A 46 4.36 -20.01 34.79
C THR A 46 3.90 -18.66 34.24
N VAL A 47 4.31 -18.35 33.03
CA VAL A 47 3.90 -17.14 32.27
C VAL A 47 2.79 -17.54 31.31
N ASN A 48 1.59 -16.98 31.50
CA ASN A 48 0.46 -17.19 30.59
C ASN A 48 0.29 -16.01 29.64
N LEU A 49 0.36 -16.31 28.33
CA LEU A 49 0.13 -15.35 27.26
C LEU A 49 -1.32 -15.49 26.75
N ALA A 50 -2.24 -14.77 27.34
CA ALA A 50 -3.64 -14.72 26.91
C ALA A 50 -3.83 -13.90 25.61
N PRO A 51 -4.87 -14.20 24.78
CA PRO A 51 -5.78 -15.35 24.84
C PRO A 51 -5.11 -16.63 24.33
N ALA A 52 -5.57 -17.81 24.79
CA ALA A 52 -4.94 -19.10 24.50
C ALA A 52 -5.23 -19.65 23.08
N ASP A 53 -6.19 -19.08 22.38
CA ASP A 53 -6.59 -19.46 21.01
C ASP A 53 -5.77 -18.78 19.91
N GLN A 54 -4.97 -17.77 20.26
CA GLN A 54 -4.12 -17.04 19.33
C GLN A 54 -2.66 -17.41 19.53
N ARG A 55 -1.97 -17.74 18.43
CA ARG A 55 -0.53 -18.00 18.43
C ARG A 55 0.26 -16.73 18.65
N LYS A 56 1.25 -16.75 19.54
CA LYS A 56 2.18 -15.65 19.78
C LYS A 56 3.48 -15.92 19.07
N GLU A 57 3.92 -14.96 18.25
CA GLU A 57 5.09 -15.09 17.40
C GLU A 57 6.09 -13.95 17.66
N GLY A 58 7.37 -14.28 17.61
CA GLY A 58 8.48 -13.34 17.68
C GLY A 58 8.90 -12.89 19.09
N PRO A 59 10.07 -12.23 19.18
CA PRO A 59 10.74 -11.92 20.45
C PRO A 59 10.21 -10.65 21.15
N ALA A 60 9.18 -9.98 20.60
CA ALA A 60 8.64 -8.73 21.15
C ALA A 60 8.13 -8.85 22.61
N PHE A 61 7.89 -10.09 23.06
CA PHE A 61 7.37 -10.39 24.40
C PHE A 61 8.44 -10.48 25.47
N ASP A 62 9.75 -10.44 25.15
CA ASP A 62 10.83 -10.64 26.14
C ASP A 62 10.78 -9.58 27.24
N LEU A 63 10.67 -8.29 26.89
CA LEU A 63 10.58 -7.21 27.87
C LEU A 63 9.36 -7.34 28.79
N PRO A 64 8.12 -7.48 28.29
CA PRO A 64 6.96 -7.63 29.18
C PRO A 64 7.00 -8.91 30.01
N ILE A 65 7.60 -10.01 29.55
CA ILE A 65 7.83 -11.23 30.35
C ILE A 65 8.78 -10.91 31.50
N ALA A 66 9.91 -10.24 31.25
CA ALA A 66 10.88 -9.88 32.25
C ALA A 66 10.27 -8.99 33.35
N ILE A 67 9.55 -7.93 32.95
CA ILE A 67 8.87 -7.02 33.91
C ILE A 67 7.81 -7.75 34.70
N SER A 68 7.01 -8.60 34.10
CA SER A 68 5.98 -9.39 34.83
C SER A 68 6.60 -10.34 35.86
N ILE A 69 7.77 -10.95 35.58
CA ILE A 69 8.52 -11.78 36.51
C ILE A 69 9.03 -10.93 37.69
N LEU A 70 9.58 -9.74 37.42
CA LEU A 70 10.07 -8.83 38.48
C LEU A 70 8.93 -8.31 39.36
N MET A 71 7.74 -8.10 38.80
CA MET A 71 6.53 -7.77 39.59
C MET A 71 6.10 -8.94 40.48
N ALA A 72 6.00 -10.14 39.89
CA ALA A 72 5.58 -11.34 40.63
C ALA A 72 6.56 -11.73 41.77
N SER A 73 7.84 -11.31 41.65
CA SER A 73 8.87 -11.55 42.68
C SER A 73 8.99 -10.43 43.74
N GLY A 74 8.12 -9.41 43.70
CA GLY A 74 8.18 -8.28 44.62
C GLY A 74 9.33 -7.30 44.38
N GLN A 75 10.07 -7.43 43.26
CA GLN A 75 11.14 -6.48 42.91
C GLN A 75 10.61 -5.18 42.28
N LEU A 76 9.36 -5.24 41.75
CA LEU A 76 8.57 -4.11 41.26
C LEU A 76 7.19 -4.14 41.88
N GLU A 77 7.06 -3.64 43.13
CA GLU A 77 5.79 -3.63 43.86
C GLU A 77 4.99 -2.34 43.61
N GLY A 78 3.66 -2.44 43.69
CA GLY A 78 2.75 -1.29 43.75
C GLY A 78 2.56 -0.53 42.45
N MET A 79 2.95 -1.11 41.30
CA MET A 79 2.82 -0.47 39.98
C MET A 79 1.58 -0.98 39.25
N ASP A 80 0.79 -0.04 38.73
CA ASP A 80 -0.28 -0.34 37.79
C ASP A 80 0.24 -0.08 36.36
N LEU A 81 0.42 -1.17 35.58
CA LEU A 81 0.89 -1.16 34.22
C LEU A 81 -0.23 -1.52 33.20
N THR A 82 -1.49 -1.50 33.65
CA THR A 82 -2.65 -1.88 32.78
C THR A 82 -2.84 -0.97 31.59
N GLN A 83 -2.37 0.28 31.66
CA GLN A 83 -2.41 1.27 30.58
C GLN A 83 -1.07 1.44 29.89
N THR A 84 -0.16 0.47 30.02
CA THR A 84 1.19 0.53 29.45
C THR A 84 1.42 -0.62 28.49
N LEU A 85 1.72 -0.31 27.23
CA LEU A 85 2.25 -1.29 26.28
C LEU A 85 3.77 -1.38 26.44
N MET A 86 4.30 -2.59 26.53
CA MET A 86 5.74 -2.85 26.51
C MET A 86 6.08 -3.78 25.36
N LEU A 87 7.11 -3.43 24.59
CA LEU A 87 7.65 -4.23 23.50
C LEU A 87 9.18 -4.24 23.59
N GLY A 88 9.80 -5.35 23.24
CA GLY A 88 11.26 -5.39 23.11
C GLY A 88 11.82 -6.80 23.17
N GLU A 89 12.82 -7.06 22.35
CA GLU A 89 13.66 -8.26 22.41
C GLU A 89 14.81 -8.00 23.39
N LEU A 90 15.07 -8.94 24.30
CA LEU A 90 16.17 -8.85 25.25
C LEU A 90 17.36 -9.69 24.77
N SER A 91 18.56 -9.09 24.80
CA SER A 91 19.81 -9.84 24.76
C SER A 91 20.16 -10.40 26.13
N LEU A 92 21.07 -11.36 26.17
CA LEU A 92 21.53 -12.01 27.41
C LEU A 92 22.14 -11.04 28.42
N ASP A 93 22.70 -9.91 27.95
CA ASP A 93 23.27 -8.84 28.80
C ASP A 93 22.21 -7.84 29.33
N GLY A 94 20.93 -7.99 28.91
CA GLY A 94 19.84 -7.13 29.30
C GLY A 94 19.65 -5.92 28.39
N SER A 95 20.37 -5.78 27.28
CA SER A 95 20.10 -4.75 26.27
C SER A 95 18.81 -5.02 25.50
N LEU A 96 18.13 -3.95 25.06
CA LEU A 96 16.90 -4.00 24.27
C LEU A 96 17.19 -3.80 22.80
N HIS A 97 16.71 -4.72 21.98
CA HIS A 97 16.81 -4.68 20.52
C HIS A 97 15.47 -4.35 19.86
N PRO A 98 15.52 -3.65 18.71
CA PRO A 98 14.32 -3.32 17.93
C PRO A 98 13.54 -4.56 17.51
N VAL A 99 12.22 -4.46 17.59
CA VAL A 99 11.29 -5.52 17.17
C VAL A 99 10.59 -5.16 15.87
N ARG A 100 10.28 -6.17 15.07
CA ARG A 100 9.49 -5.98 13.86
C ARG A 100 8.01 -5.87 14.20
N GLY A 101 7.30 -4.96 13.52
CA GLY A 101 5.87 -4.79 13.71
C GLY A 101 5.51 -3.96 14.95
N ALA A 102 6.43 -3.18 15.53
CA ALA A 102 6.15 -2.29 16.64
C ALA A 102 5.03 -1.30 16.30
N LEU A 103 5.09 -0.67 15.14
CA LEU A 103 4.10 0.32 14.71
C LEU A 103 2.65 -0.23 14.69
N PRO A 104 2.31 -1.34 14.00
CA PRO A 104 0.95 -1.89 14.07
C PRO A 104 0.52 -2.29 15.49
N MET A 105 1.43 -2.76 16.35
CA MET A 105 1.12 -3.07 17.73
C MET A 105 0.79 -1.80 18.52
N VAL A 106 1.54 -0.73 18.33
CA VAL A 106 1.32 0.58 18.98
C VAL A 106 0.02 1.22 18.48
N ILE A 107 -0.28 1.15 17.16
CA ILE A 107 -1.55 1.64 16.61
C ILE A 107 -2.72 0.89 17.27
N SER A 108 -2.67 -0.44 17.31
CA SER A 108 -3.73 -1.25 17.91
C SER A 108 -3.90 -0.98 19.41
N ALA A 109 -2.82 -0.73 20.15
CA ALA A 109 -2.85 -0.35 21.55
C ALA A 109 -3.47 1.04 21.75
N SER A 110 -3.14 2.00 20.91
CA SER A 110 -3.73 3.36 20.91
C SER A 110 -5.24 3.31 20.65
N GLU A 111 -5.70 2.49 19.70
CA GLU A 111 -7.13 2.26 19.44
C GLU A 111 -7.88 1.68 20.66
N GLN A 112 -7.18 1.00 21.55
CA GLN A 112 -7.71 0.46 22.81
C GLN A 112 -7.55 1.42 24.00
N GLY A 113 -7.09 2.65 23.78
CA GLY A 113 -6.94 3.68 24.79
C GLY A 113 -5.66 3.59 25.63
N ILE A 114 -4.68 2.76 25.23
CA ILE A 114 -3.36 2.70 25.87
C ILE A 114 -2.55 3.94 25.45
N VAL A 115 -2.01 4.65 26.43
CA VAL A 115 -1.30 5.93 26.20
C VAL A 115 0.20 5.81 26.41
N ASP A 116 0.65 4.99 27.37
CA ASP A 116 2.05 4.83 27.72
C ASP A 116 2.67 3.65 26.97
N ILE A 117 3.74 3.94 26.23
CA ILE A 117 4.42 2.96 25.37
C ILE A 117 5.90 2.90 25.76
N ILE A 118 6.39 1.75 26.22
CA ILE A 118 7.81 1.48 26.44
C ILE A 118 8.30 0.55 25.33
N LEU A 119 9.29 0.97 24.57
CA LEU A 119 9.83 0.22 23.44
C LEU A 119 11.31 0.49 23.24
N PRO A 120 12.02 -0.33 22.44
CA PRO A 120 13.43 -0.09 22.12
C PRO A 120 13.67 1.25 21.40
N GLU A 121 14.79 1.93 21.70
CA GLU A 121 15.18 3.18 21.05
C GLU A 121 15.11 3.11 19.52
N GLY A 122 15.51 1.96 18.93
CA GLY A 122 15.47 1.76 17.50
C GLY A 122 14.07 1.70 16.87
N ASN A 123 12.99 1.60 17.68
CA ASN A 123 11.60 1.67 17.23
C ASN A 123 10.94 3.02 17.51
N ALA A 124 11.58 3.93 18.24
CA ALA A 124 10.94 5.16 18.70
C ALA A 124 10.52 6.08 17.54
N GLU A 125 11.36 6.21 16.52
CA GLU A 125 11.10 7.04 15.35
C GLU A 125 9.92 6.56 14.52
N GLU A 126 9.71 5.24 14.42
CA GLU A 126 8.61 4.69 13.60
C GLU A 126 7.22 5.00 14.18
N VAL A 127 7.13 5.28 15.48
CA VAL A 127 5.88 5.60 16.18
C VAL A 127 5.75 7.08 16.55
N ALA A 128 6.77 7.90 16.27
CA ALA A 128 6.82 9.31 16.68
C ALA A 128 5.69 10.18 16.11
N CYS A 129 5.08 9.77 14.98
CA CYS A 129 3.97 10.49 14.36
C CYS A 129 2.58 10.15 14.94
N ILE A 130 2.47 9.17 15.84
CA ILE A 130 1.19 8.80 16.46
C ILE A 130 0.90 9.77 17.60
N GLN A 131 -0.12 10.60 17.40
CA GLN A 131 -0.49 11.63 18.38
C GLN A 131 -1.15 11.03 19.62
N GLY A 132 -1.01 11.71 20.76
CA GLY A 132 -1.66 11.33 22.01
C GLY A 132 -0.97 10.23 22.81
N LEU A 133 0.18 9.71 22.34
CA LEU A 133 0.98 8.71 23.05
C LEU A 133 2.16 9.34 23.77
N ARG A 134 2.55 8.74 24.90
CA ARG A 134 3.79 8.97 25.62
C ARG A 134 4.73 7.80 25.36
N VAL A 135 5.66 7.98 24.44
CA VAL A 135 6.61 6.95 24.05
C VAL A 135 7.90 7.10 24.84
N TYR A 136 8.32 6.04 25.49
CA TYR A 136 9.54 5.97 26.32
C TYR A 136 10.55 5.04 25.63
N PRO A 137 11.53 5.59 24.89
CA PRO A 137 12.58 4.80 24.22
C PRO A 137 13.57 4.26 25.26
N ALA A 138 13.75 2.95 25.28
CA ALA A 138 14.61 2.29 26.24
C ALA A 138 15.72 1.48 25.54
N SER A 139 16.93 1.49 26.13
CA SER A 139 18.10 0.77 25.66
C SER A 139 18.35 -0.54 26.42
N SER A 140 17.79 -0.71 27.61
CA SER A 140 18.04 -1.88 28.47
C SER A 140 16.91 -2.16 29.47
N LEU A 141 16.82 -3.39 29.94
CA LEU A 141 15.89 -3.80 31.03
C LEU A 141 16.15 -2.98 32.31
N ARG A 142 17.40 -2.71 32.64
CA ARG A 142 17.77 -1.89 33.82
C ARG A 142 17.19 -0.48 33.74
N GLN A 143 17.28 0.16 32.55
CA GLN A 143 16.74 1.50 32.32
C GLN A 143 15.22 1.50 32.47
N VAL A 144 14.52 0.50 31.93
CA VAL A 144 13.06 0.37 32.10
C VAL A 144 12.67 0.23 33.56
N VAL A 145 13.35 -0.63 34.33
CA VAL A 145 13.08 -0.81 35.76
C VAL A 145 13.35 0.45 36.55
N ASN A 146 14.43 1.19 36.27
CA ASN A 146 14.74 2.46 36.91
C ASN A 146 13.69 3.53 36.60
N HIS A 147 13.23 3.59 35.34
CA HIS A 147 12.13 4.47 34.93
C HIS A 147 10.84 4.17 35.70
N LEU A 148 10.44 2.90 35.73
CA LEU A 148 9.25 2.47 36.43
C LEU A 148 9.34 2.79 37.94
N LYS A 149 10.51 2.62 38.57
CA LYS A 149 10.75 3.00 39.97
C LYS A 149 10.86 4.52 40.22
N GLY A 150 10.78 5.35 39.18
CA GLY A 150 10.94 6.79 39.27
C GLY A 150 12.36 7.27 39.64
N ARG A 151 13.37 6.35 39.53
CA ARG A 151 14.77 6.69 39.85
C ARG A 151 15.46 7.45 38.73
N GLU A 152 15.27 6.99 37.48
CA GLU A 152 15.82 7.54 36.25
C GLU A 152 14.72 7.60 35.21
N PRO A 153 13.91 8.67 35.15
CA PRO A 153 12.83 8.79 34.19
C PRO A 153 13.39 8.85 32.76
N ILE A 154 12.85 8.00 31.89
CA ILE A 154 13.14 8.06 30.44
C ILE A 154 12.41 9.28 29.87
N PRO A 155 13.10 10.16 29.13
CA PRO A 155 12.43 11.27 28.48
C PRO A 155 11.43 10.77 27.44
N VAL A 156 10.27 11.43 27.36
CA VAL A 156 9.26 11.12 26.35
C VAL A 156 9.81 11.46 24.97
N GLN A 157 9.67 10.56 24.01
CA GLN A 157 10.02 10.80 22.63
C GLN A 157 9.31 12.03 22.07
N GLN A 158 10.05 12.89 21.41
CA GLN A 158 9.48 14.08 20.78
C GLN A 158 8.56 13.64 19.63
N GLN A 159 7.32 14.10 19.67
CA GLN A 159 6.36 13.84 18.59
C GLN A 159 6.75 14.61 17.33
N ARG A 160 6.57 13.96 16.18
CA ARG A 160 6.72 14.56 14.85
C ARG A 160 5.36 14.83 14.23
N GLN A 161 5.26 15.93 13.50
CA GLN A 161 4.11 16.20 12.67
C GLN A 161 4.19 15.34 11.39
N TYR A 162 3.08 14.74 11.00
CA TYR A 162 3.04 13.94 9.76
C TYR A 162 3.36 14.79 8.52
N SER A 163 3.01 16.09 8.53
CA SER A 163 3.38 17.05 7.48
C SER A 163 4.87 17.11 7.20
N ASP A 164 5.71 16.95 8.23
CA ASP A 164 7.18 17.00 8.08
C ASP A 164 7.70 15.74 7.37
N VAL A 165 7.06 14.59 7.62
CA VAL A 165 7.36 13.32 6.94
C VAL A 165 6.98 13.42 5.46
N VAL A 166 5.80 13.97 5.15
CA VAL A 166 5.32 14.17 3.77
C VAL A 166 6.25 15.12 3.00
N SER A 167 6.68 16.21 3.61
CA SER A 167 7.55 17.22 2.96
C SER A 167 8.96 16.70 2.63
N ALA A 168 9.42 15.65 3.30
CA ALA A 168 10.71 15.01 3.07
C ALA A 168 10.74 14.01 1.91
N VAL A 169 9.57 13.64 1.36
CA VAL A 169 9.47 12.65 0.27
C VAL A 169 10.08 13.19 -1.02
N LYS A 170 11.01 12.45 -1.60
CA LYS A 170 11.63 12.75 -2.90
C LYS A 170 11.26 11.65 -3.90
N CYS A 171 10.60 12.02 -4.99
CA CYS A 171 10.29 11.08 -6.05
C CYS A 171 11.53 10.63 -6.80
N ALA A 172 11.63 9.33 -7.07
CA ALA A 172 12.78 8.74 -7.76
C ALA A 172 12.87 9.14 -9.24
N VAL A 173 11.73 9.39 -9.90
CA VAL A 173 11.65 9.73 -11.33
C VAL A 173 10.75 10.96 -11.49
N ASP A 174 11.26 12.00 -12.16
CA ASP A 174 10.51 13.22 -12.42
C ASP A 174 9.89 13.21 -13.84
N MET A 175 8.66 13.71 -13.97
CA MET A 175 7.95 13.83 -15.25
C MET A 175 8.73 14.71 -16.26
N ALA A 176 9.53 15.65 -15.77
CA ALA A 176 10.43 16.48 -16.61
C ALA A 176 11.46 15.65 -17.39
N GLN A 177 11.78 14.43 -16.94
CA GLN A 177 12.68 13.52 -17.66
C GLN A 177 12.01 12.85 -18.87
N VAL A 178 10.67 12.93 -18.97
CA VAL A 178 9.90 12.35 -20.10
C VAL A 178 9.76 13.40 -21.19
N GLN A 179 10.57 13.27 -22.23
CA GLN A 179 10.52 14.16 -23.40
C GLN A 179 9.40 13.73 -24.36
N GLY A 180 8.73 14.68 -24.98
CA GLY A 180 7.62 14.44 -25.89
C GLY A 180 6.43 13.76 -25.19
N GLN A 181 5.83 12.74 -25.82
CA GLN A 181 4.77 11.88 -25.26
C GLN A 181 3.54 12.64 -24.73
N VAL A 182 3.15 13.75 -25.38
CA VAL A 182 2.10 14.66 -24.90
C VAL A 182 0.80 13.92 -24.58
N GLY A 183 0.35 13.00 -25.45
CA GLY A 183 -0.87 12.22 -25.23
C GLY A 183 -0.77 11.26 -24.05
N ALA A 184 0.38 10.58 -23.87
CA ALA A 184 0.59 9.68 -22.74
C ALA A 184 0.72 10.45 -21.41
N ARG A 185 1.39 11.60 -21.39
CA ARG A 185 1.49 12.49 -20.22
C ARG A 185 0.11 12.99 -19.80
N ARG A 186 -0.73 13.43 -20.76
CA ARG A 186 -2.12 13.83 -20.50
C ARG A 186 -2.95 12.68 -19.94
N ALA A 187 -2.84 11.49 -20.52
CA ALA A 187 -3.51 10.29 -20.02
C ALA A 187 -3.10 9.93 -18.59
N LEU A 188 -1.81 10.06 -18.23
CA LEU A 188 -1.30 9.88 -16.86
C LEU A 188 -1.87 10.93 -15.90
N GLU A 189 -1.94 12.20 -16.30
CA GLU A 189 -2.51 13.28 -15.50
C GLU A 189 -4.01 13.04 -15.25
N VAL A 190 -4.78 12.65 -16.27
CA VAL A 190 -6.21 12.30 -16.13
C VAL A 190 -6.36 11.07 -15.22
N ALA A 191 -5.54 10.04 -15.43
CA ALA A 191 -5.57 8.83 -14.62
C ALA A 191 -5.26 9.11 -13.15
N ALA A 192 -4.23 9.91 -12.86
CA ALA A 192 -3.88 10.34 -11.50
C ALA A 192 -4.96 11.20 -10.86
N SER A 193 -5.56 12.12 -11.63
CA SER A 193 -6.62 13.01 -11.17
C SER A 193 -7.90 12.29 -10.77
N GLY A 194 -8.26 11.20 -11.47
CA GLY A 194 -9.48 10.45 -11.19
C GLY A 194 -9.28 9.13 -10.47
N GLY A 195 -8.03 8.65 -10.29
CA GLY A 195 -7.73 7.32 -9.77
C GLY A 195 -8.01 6.20 -10.78
N HIS A 196 -7.95 6.50 -12.08
CA HIS A 196 -8.32 5.58 -13.14
C HIS A 196 -7.24 4.55 -13.46
N ASN A 197 -7.65 3.31 -13.74
CA ASN A 197 -6.77 2.27 -14.25
C ASN A 197 -6.34 2.58 -15.69
N LEU A 198 -5.05 2.38 -15.98
CA LEU A 198 -4.43 2.80 -17.24
C LEU A 198 -3.72 1.63 -17.93
N LEU A 199 -3.91 1.51 -19.25
CA LEU A 199 -3.13 0.63 -20.13
C LEU A 199 -2.36 1.45 -21.16
N MET A 200 -1.06 1.26 -21.19
CA MET A 200 -0.15 1.82 -22.19
C MET A 200 0.23 0.77 -23.23
N VAL A 201 -0.08 1.01 -24.49
CA VAL A 201 0.28 0.13 -25.61
C VAL A 201 1.31 0.83 -26.47
N GLY A 202 2.46 0.20 -26.73
CA GLY A 202 3.48 0.84 -27.57
C GLY A 202 4.67 -0.06 -27.87
N THR A 203 5.50 0.36 -28.81
CA THR A 203 6.70 -0.39 -29.23
C THR A 203 7.70 -0.57 -28.08
N PRO A 204 8.57 -1.59 -28.14
CA PRO A 204 9.68 -1.71 -27.20
C PRO A 204 10.55 -0.44 -27.19
N GLY A 205 10.93 0.04 -25.99
CA GLY A 205 11.74 1.24 -25.83
C GLY A 205 11.01 2.57 -25.99
N SER A 206 9.65 2.59 -26.07
CA SER A 206 8.88 3.85 -26.15
C SER A 206 8.73 4.60 -24.82
N GLY A 207 9.32 4.13 -23.71
CA GLY A 207 9.31 4.84 -22.43
C GLY A 207 8.14 4.50 -21.48
N LYS A 208 7.33 3.46 -21.76
CA LYS A 208 6.16 3.06 -20.95
C LYS A 208 6.47 2.87 -19.46
N THR A 209 7.54 2.14 -19.18
CA THR A 209 7.98 1.88 -17.78
C THR A 209 8.43 3.17 -17.07
N MET A 210 9.08 4.09 -17.78
CA MET A 210 9.50 5.38 -17.25
C MET A 210 8.27 6.24 -16.93
N LEU A 211 7.29 6.31 -17.84
CA LEU A 211 6.02 6.99 -17.63
C LEU A 211 5.28 6.46 -16.39
N ALA A 212 5.20 5.14 -16.23
CA ALA A 212 4.57 4.54 -15.05
C ALA A 212 5.27 4.93 -13.75
N ARG A 213 6.60 4.99 -13.74
CA ARG A 213 7.41 5.37 -12.57
C ARG A 213 7.29 6.83 -12.18
N CYS A 214 6.78 7.71 -13.04
CA CYS A 214 6.48 9.10 -12.70
C CYS A 214 5.19 9.25 -11.86
N LEU A 215 4.30 8.25 -11.87
CA LEU A 215 2.99 8.33 -11.20
C LEU A 215 3.06 8.64 -9.70
N PRO A 216 3.89 7.99 -8.87
CA PRO A 216 3.99 8.36 -7.47
C PRO A 216 4.30 9.84 -7.25
N GLY A 217 5.06 10.46 -8.16
CA GLY A 217 5.44 11.87 -8.11
C GLY A 217 4.35 12.86 -8.46
N ILE A 218 3.30 12.43 -9.14
CA ILE A 218 2.16 13.28 -9.50
C ILE A 218 0.90 12.98 -8.70
N LEU A 219 0.84 11.82 -8.02
CA LEU A 219 -0.27 11.50 -7.11
C LEU A 219 -0.18 12.36 -5.84
N PRO A 220 -1.33 12.72 -5.22
CA PRO A 220 -1.32 13.39 -3.93
C PRO A 220 -0.58 12.53 -2.89
N PRO A 221 0.13 13.14 -1.93
CA PRO A 221 0.73 12.39 -0.84
C PRO A 221 -0.32 11.58 -0.08
N LEU A 222 0.11 10.52 0.63
CA LEU A 222 -0.80 9.78 1.51
C LEU A 222 -1.35 10.71 2.59
N THR A 223 -2.64 10.60 2.89
CA THR A 223 -3.20 11.16 4.13
C THR A 223 -2.65 10.39 5.33
N PHE A 224 -2.80 10.93 6.53
CA PHE A 224 -2.37 10.22 7.75
C PHE A 224 -3.03 8.84 7.89
N SER A 225 -4.35 8.75 7.62
CA SER A 225 -5.08 7.47 7.66
C SER A 225 -4.58 6.48 6.61
N GLU A 226 -4.44 6.92 5.33
CA GLU A 226 -3.88 6.09 4.27
C GLU A 226 -2.46 5.62 4.60
N SER A 227 -1.65 6.47 5.22
CA SER A 227 -0.29 6.16 5.66
C SER A 227 -0.28 5.07 6.73
N LEU A 228 -1.14 5.16 7.74
CA LEU A 228 -1.28 4.14 8.77
C LEU A 228 -1.66 2.77 8.19
N GLU A 229 -2.67 2.73 7.32
CA GLU A 229 -3.14 1.50 6.66
C GLU A 229 -2.03 0.87 5.81
N THR A 230 -1.39 1.68 4.97
CA THR A 230 -0.31 1.24 4.08
C THR A 230 0.89 0.73 4.88
N THR A 231 1.31 1.49 5.91
CA THR A 231 2.44 1.11 6.75
C THR A 231 2.16 -0.19 7.52
N ARG A 232 0.92 -0.37 8.03
CA ARG A 232 0.49 -1.62 8.67
C ARG A 232 0.65 -2.84 7.75
N ILE A 233 0.21 -2.74 6.49
CA ILE A 233 0.32 -3.83 5.50
C ILE A 233 1.79 -4.15 5.21
N HIS A 234 2.62 -3.13 4.97
CA HIS A 234 4.05 -3.30 4.69
C HIS A 234 4.82 -3.86 5.90
N SER A 235 4.43 -3.48 7.11
CA SER A 235 5.00 -4.02 8.34
C SER A 235 4.70 -5.52 8.51
N ILE A 236 3.43 -5.93 8.32
CA ILE A 236 3.01 -7.35 8.38
C ILE A 236 3.74 -8.18 7.31
N ALA A 237 3.95 -7.61 6.12
CA ALA A 237 4.72 -8.25 5.07
C ALA A 237 6.23 -8.37 5.37
N GLY A 238 6.74 -7.65 6.38
CA GLY A 238 8.16 -7.54 6.68
C GLY A 238 8.95 -6.75 5.63
N ARG A 239 8.29 -5.80 4.95
CA ARG A 239 8.88 -4.95 3.89
C ARG A 239 9.38 -3.60 4.41
N LEU A 240 9.08 -3.23 5.65
CA LEU A 240 9.63 -2.02 6.25
C LEU A 240 11.05 -2.28 6.75
N ALA A 241 11.96 -1.36 6.44
CA ALA A 241 13.27 -1.36 7.05
C ALA A 241 13.16 -1.00 8.54
N PRO A 242 14.02 -1.55 9.42
CA PRO A 242 14.06 -1.15 10.82
C PRO A 242 14.22 0.38 10.96
N GLY A 243 13.46 0.99 11.87
CA GLY A 243 13.48 2.44 12.09
C GLY A 243 12.76 3.28 11.03
N THR A 244 12.12 2.64 10.03
CA THR A 244 11.27 3.38 9.08
C THR A 244 9.98 3.77 9.79
N GLY A 245 9.69 5.07 9.85
CA GLY A 245 8.44 5.61 10.34
C GLY A 245 7.25 5.36 9.39
N LEU A 246 6.23 6.21 9.51
CA LEU A 246 5.08 6.16 8.62
C LEU A 246 5.48 6.36 7.15
N MET A 247 4.96 5.53 6.27
CA MET A 247 5.11 5.69 4.83
C MET A 247 4.32 6.92 4.37
N ALA A 248 5.00 7.91 3.80
CA ALA A 248 4.37 9.09 3.23
C ALA A 248 4.28 9.03 1.70
N GLU A 249 5.13 8.22 1.07
CA GLU A 249 5.11 7.99 -0.37
C GLU A 249 4.11 6.89 -0.73
N ARG A 250 3.35 7.09 -1.81
CA ARG A 250 2.46 6.05 -2.32
C ARG A 250 3.25 4.86 -2.85
N PRO A 251 2.94 3.62 -2.44
CA PRO A 251 3.64 2.42 -2.91
C PRO A 251 3.61 2.30 -4.43
N PHE A 252 4.72 1.87 -5.00
CA PHE A 252 4.82 1.47 -6.41
C PHE A 252 5.30 0.02 -6.48
N CYS A 253 4.35 -0.90 -6.67
CA CYS A 253 4.62 -2.32 -6.77
C CYS A 253 4.69 -2.74 -8.23
N ALA A 254 5.82 -3.33 -8.64
CA ALA A 254 6.07 -3.77 -10.01
C ALA A 254 6.51 -5.24 -10.03
N PRO A 255 5.57 -6.19 -9.83
CA PRO A 255 5.88 -7.61 -9.84
C PRO A 255 6.33 -8.06 -11.24
N HIS A 256 7.29 -8.98 -11.30
CA HIS A 256 7.71 -9.58 -12.55
C HIS A 256 6.58 -10.43 -13.15
N HIS A 257 6.45 -10.52 -14.46
CA HIS A 257 5.37 -11.26 -15.14
C HIS A 257 5.35 -12.77 -14.81
N SER A 258 6.44 -13.35 -14.29
CA SER A 258 6.49 -14.72 -13.78
C SER A 258 5.90 -14.89 -12.36
N ALA A 259 5.41 -13.82 -11.73
CA ALA A 259 4.84 -13.88 -10.39
C ALA A 259 3.67 -14.87 -10.32
N SER A 260 3.67 -15.70 -9.28
CA SER A 260 2.58 -16.65 -9.04
C SER A 260 1.33 -15.95 -8.46
N VAL A 261 0.18 -16.61 -8.55
CA VAL A 261 -1.06 -16.14 -7.90
C VAL A 261 -0.83 -15.89 -6.40
N ALA A 262 -0.10 -16.76 -5.73
CA ALA A 262 0.20 -16.60 -4.30
C ALA A 262 1.10 -15.39 -4.00
N SER A 263 2.04 -15.06 -4.89
CA SER A 263 2.83 -13.82 -4.77
C SER A 263 1.98 -12.58 -4.97
N MET A 264 1.04 -12.62 -5.91
CA MET A 264 0.18 -11.47 -6.22
C MET A 264 -0.87 -11.22 -5.14
N ILE A 265 -1.62 -12.25 -4.76
CA ILE A 265 -2.77 -12.14 -3.84
C ILE A 265 -2.35 -12.28 -2.39
N GLY A 266 -1.31 -13.04 -2.13
CA GLY A 266 -0.87 -13.38 -0.79
C GLY A 266 -1.09 -14.86 -0.47
N GLY A 267 -0.50 -15.30 0.63
CA GLY A 267 -0.56 -16.71 1.02
C GLY A 267 0.56 -17.13 1.96
N GLY A 268 0.95 -18.39 1.83
CA GLY A 268 1.90 -19.03 2.75
C GLY A 268 1.24 -19.53 4.04
N SER A 269 2.02 -20.10 4.95
CA SER A 269 1.53 -20.63 6.25
C SER A 269 0.91 -19.54 7.12
N ASN A 270 1.43 -18.32 7.03
CA ASN A 270 1.05 -17.18 7.89
C ASN A 270 0.10 -16.20 7.18
N ALA A 271 -0.53 -16.63 6.07
CA ALA A 271 -1.47 -15.80 5.28
C ALA A 271 -0.95 -14.38 4.97
N LYS A 272 0.34 -14.23 4.62
CA LYS A 272 0.96 -12.92 4.36
C LYS A 272 0.33 -12.18 3.18
N PRO A 273 0.31 -10.82 3.21
CA PRO A 273 -0.18 -10.02 2.08
C PRO A 273 0.71 -10.17 0.85
N GLY A 274 0.09 -10.17 -0.35
CA GLY A 274 0.77 -10.20 -1.64
C GLY A 274 0.98 -8.80 -2.24
N GLU A 275 1.53 -8.75 -3.47
CA GLU A 275 1.85 -7.50 -4.19
C GLU A 275 0.63 -6.58 -4.36
N VAL A 276 -0.56 -7.15 -4.53
CA VAL A 276 -1.84 -6.42 -4.64
C VAL A 276 -2.15 -5.63 -3.36
N SER A 277 -1.93 -6.25 -2.19
CA SER A 277 -2.13 -5.56 -0.91
C SER A 277 -0.98 -4.60 -0.60
N LEU A 278 0.25 -4.91 -1.01
CA LEU A 278 1.39 -4.01 -0.89
C LEU A 278 1.23 -2.74 -1.75
N ALA A 279 0.47 -2.82 -2.84
CA ALA A 279 0.14 -1.67 -3.69
C ALA A 279 -1.02 -0.81 -3.13
N HIS A 280 -1.59 -1.16 -1.96
CA HIS A 280 -2.69 -0.43 -1.35
C HIS A 280 -2.37 1.07 -1.20
N ASN A 281 -3.32 1.93 -1.56
CA ASN A 281 -3.20 3.39 -1.65
C ASN A 281 -2.11 3.88 -2.61
N GLY A 282 -1.64 3.01 -3.51
CA GLY A 282 -0.57 3.29 -4.45
C GLY A 282 -0.83 2.78 -5.86
N VAL A 283 0.22 2.32 -6.52
CA VAL A 283 0.22 1.87 -7.90
C VAL A 283 0.69 0.41 -8.00
N LEU A 284 -0.12 -0.43 -8.66
CA LEU A 284 0.30 -1.75 -9.12
C LEU A 284 0.65 -1.65 -10.60
N PHE A 285 1.94 -1.74 -10.93
CA PHE A 285 2.43 -1.68 -12.29
C PHE A 285 2.67 -3.09 -12.86
N LEU A 286 1.96 -3.42 -13.93
CA LEU A 286 2.08 -4.71 -14.63
C LEU A 286 2.75 -4.47 -15.99
N ASP A 287 4.07 -4.62 -16.03
CA ASP A 287 4.81 -4.53 -17.30
C ASP A 287 4.64 -5.82 -18.09
N GLU A 288 4.57 -5.70 -19.43
CA GLU A 288 4.35 -6.82 -20.33
C GLU A 288 3.08 -7.62 -19.98
N LEU A 289 1.95 -6.94 -19.76
CA LEU A 289 0.69 -7.53 -19.29
C LEU A 289 0.31 -8.88 -19.92
N PRO A 290 0.42 -9.12 -21.26
CA PRO A 290 0.08 -10.42 -21.86
C PRO A 290 1.06 -11.55 -21.51
N GLU A 291 2.20 -11.28 -20.88
CA GLU A 291 3.17 -12.31 -20.49
C GLU A 291 2.86 -12.92 -19.10
N PHE A 292 2.01 -12.27 -18.31
CA PHE A 292 1.50 -12.87 -17.09
C PHE A 292 0.66 -14.12 -17.37
N SER A 293 0.67 -15.08 -16.44
CA SER A 293 -0.20 -16.25 -16.55
C SER A 293 -1.66 -15.82 -16.48
N ARG A 294 -2.54 -16.50 -17.26
CA ARG A 294 -3.97 -16.22 -17.25
C ARG A 294 -4.56 -16.29 -15.85
N ASN A 295 -4.16 -17.28 -15.05
CA ASN A 295 -4.65 -17.43 -13.67
C ASN A 295 -4.24 -16.24 -12.80
N THR A 296 -3.04 -15.71 -12.98
CA THR A 296 -2.56 -14.51 -12.25
C THR A 296 -3.40 -13.29 -12.61
N LEU A 297 -3.69 -13.07 -13.90
CA LEU A 297 -4.51 -11.95 -14.36
C LEU A 297 -5.98 -12.07 -13.89
N GLU A 298 -6.56 -13.27 -13.94
CA GLU A 298 -7.93 -13.50 -13.44
C GLU A 298 -8.05 -13.27 -11.92
N ALA A 299 -7.00 -13.56 -11.16
CA ALA A 299 -6.98 -13.35 -9.71
C ALA A 299 -7.03 -11.85 -9.32
N LEU A 300 -6.66 -10.93 -10.24
CA LEU A 300 -6.75 -9.48 -10.01
C LEU A 300 -8.18 -8.93 -10.10
N ARG A 301 -9.13 -9.70 -10.65
CA ARG A 301 -10.49 -9.20 -10.91
C ARG A 301 -11.22 -8.82 -9.63
N GLN A 302 -11.15 -9.66 -8.61
CA GLN A 302 -11.80 -9.41 -7.34
C GLN A 302 -11.20 -8.21 -6.61
N PRO A 303 -9.86 -8.12 -6.40
CA PRO A 303 -9.25 -6.93 -5.80
C PRO A 303 -9.59 -5.61 -6.50
N LEU A 304 -9.67 -5.62 -7.84
CA LEU A 304 -10.04 -4.43 -8.61
C LEU A 304 -11.52 -4.02 -8.48
N GLU A 305 -12.40 -4.94 -8.08
CA GLU A 305 -13.82 -4.65 -7.83
C GLU A 305 -14.09 -4.30 -6.36
N ASP A 306 -13.61 -5.15 -5.45
CA ASP A 306 -13.97 -5.10 -4.05
C ASP A 306 -13.02 -4.22 -3.21
N GLY A 307 -11.82 -3.90 -3.73
CA GLY A 307 -10.79 -3.17 -2.99
C GLY A 307 -10.22 -3.93 -1.79
N VAL A 308 -10.49 -5.25 -1.71
CA VAL A 308 -10.02 -6.12 -0.62
C VAL A 308 -9.59 -7.48 -1.16
N VAL A 309 -8.67 -8.11 -0.45
CA VAL A 309 -8.20 -9.48 -0.71
C VAL A 309 -8.41 -10.33 0.52
N SER A 310 -9.09 -11.47 0.34
CA SER A 310 -9.25 -12.47 1.39
C SER A 310 -8.29 -13.63 1.17
N VAL A 311 -7.37 -13.83 2.10
CA VAL A 311 -6.40 -14.94 2.09
C VAL A 311 -6.87 -15.98 3.11
N THR A 312 -7.45 -17.07 2.64
CA THR A 312 -7.95 -18.16 3.50
C THR A 312 -7.00 -19.33 3.47
N ARG A 313 -6.64 -19.85 4.65
CA ARG A 313 -5.84 -21.07 4.88
C ARG A 313 -6.47 -21.90 5.98
N ILE A 314 -6.02 -23.14 6.12
CA ILE A 314 -6.61 -24.14 7.06
C ILE A 314 -6.71 -23.60 8.51
N HIS A 315 -5.75 -22.78 8.93
CA HIS A 315 -5.69 -22.28 10.30
C HIS A 315 -5.76 -20.75 10.42
N ASN A 316 -5.68 -20.00 9.30
CA ASN A 316 -5.65 -18.54 9.31
C ASN A 316 -6.47 -17.98 8.16
N GLN A 317 -7.36 -17.04 8.48
CA GLN A 317 -8.04 -16.20 7.51
C GLN A 317 -7.64 -14.76 7.78
N ALA A 318 -7.11 -14.08 6.77
CA ALA A 318 -6.78 -12.67 6.82
C ALA A 318 -7.42 -11.93 5.65
N GLN A 319 -7.90 -10.73 5.93
CA GLN A 319 -8.40 -9.83 4.90
C GLN A 319 -7.51 -8.60 4.87
N TYR A 320 -7.04 -8.25 3.67
CA TYR A 320 -6.18 -7.09 3.44
C TYR A 320 -6.86 -6.10 2.51
N GLN A 321 -6.74 -4.83 2.83
CA GLN A 321 -7.11 -3.75 1.93
C GLN A 321 -6.23 -3.79 0.68
N SER A 322 -6.83 -3.49 -0.48
CA SER A 322 -6.16 -3.53 -1.78
C SER A 322 -6.72 -2.49 -2.76
N SER A 323 -7.01 -1.30 -2.26
CA SER A 323 -7.39 -0.17 -3.10
C SER A 323 -6.14 0.41 -3.76
N PHE A 324 -5.94 0.14 -5.04
CA PHE A 324 -4.76 0.56 -5.81
C PHE A 324 -5.17 1.03 -7.20
N MET A 325 -4.32 1.83 -7.81
CA MET A 325 -4.41 2.21 -9.22
C MET A 325 -3.63 1.17 -10.04
N MET A 326 -4.33 0.42 -10.90
CA MET A 326 -3.67 -0.52 -11.81
C MET A 326 -3.14 0.24 -13.03
N VAL A 327 -1.84 0.14 -13.26
CA VAL A 327 -1.18 0.64 -14.47
C VAL A 327 -0.55 -0.54 -15.18
N ALA A 328 -0.88 -0.72 -16.44
CA ALA A 328 -0.33 -1.82 -17.22
C ALA A 328 0.38 -1.31 -18.47
N SER A 329 1.39 -2.03 -18.90
CA SER A 329 2.03 -1.79 -20.18
C SER A 329 2.02 -3.06 -21.03
N MET A 330 1.95 -2.90 -22.35
CA MET A 330 2.10 -4.00 -23.29
C MET A 330 2.68 -3.55 -24.63
N ASN A 331 3.20 -4.50 -25.36
CA ASN A 331 3.52 -4.32 -26.76
C ASN A 331 2.28 -4.62 -27.64
N PRO A 332 2.17 -4.06 -28.85
CA PRO A 332 0.99 -4.27 -29.71
C PRO A 332 0.91 -5.69 -30.30
N CYS A 333 2.00 -6.46 -30.24
CA CYS A 333 2.10 -7.84 -30.73
C CYS A 333 3.37 -8.51 -30.14
N PRO A 334 3.58 -9.83 -30.34
CA PRO A 334 4.77 -10.52 -29.83
C PRO A 334 6.10 -9.93 -30.29
N CYS A 335 6.22 -9.44 -31.54
CA CYS A 335 7.45 -8.79 -31.98
C CYS A 335 7.53 -7.29 -31.60
N GLY A 336 6.44 -6.69 -31.10
CA GLY A 336 6.37 -5.32 -30.63
C GLY A 336 6.15 -4.25 -31.70
N PHE A 337 5.98 -4.60 -32.99
CA PHE A 337 5.97 -3.62 -34.07
C PHE A 337 4.68 -3.58 -34.92
N TYR A 338 3.58 -4.17 -34.47
CA TYR A 338 2.30 -4.07 -35.14
C TYR A 338 1.78 -2.62 -35.09
N GLY A 339 1.47 -2.06 -36.28
CA GLY A 339 1.09 -0.66 -36.44
C GLY A 339 2.25 0.35 -36.36
N SER A 340 3.50 -0.09 -36.16
CA SER A 340 4.65 0.81 -36.07
C SER A 340 5.00 1.45 -37.41
N LYS A 341 5.32 2.75 -37.35
CA LYS A 341 5.81 3.53 -38.53
C LYS A 341 7.30 3.29 -38.79
N THR A 342 8.06 2.79 -37.82
CA THR A 342 9.53 2.69 -37.91
C THR A 342 10.03 1.31 -38.31
N LYS A 343 9.33 0.24 -37.92
CA LYS A 343 9.71 -1.15 -38.20
C LYS A 343 8.49 -1.97 -38.62
N LYS A 344 8.67 -2.86 -39.61
CA LYS A 344 7.59 -3.73 -40.12
C LYS A 344 7.35 -4.90 -39.13
N CYS A 345 6.09 -5.12 -38.76
CA CYS A 345 5.67 -6.30 -37.99
C CYS A 345 5.89 -7.58 -38.80
N ARG A 346 6.35 -8.64 -38.12
CA ARG A 346 6.61 -9.99 -38.68
C ARG A 346 5.64 -11.05 -38.16
N CYS A 347 4.72 -10.69 -37.30
CA CYS A 347 3.75 -11.62 -36.71
C CYS A 347 2.63 -11.93 -37.69
N SER A 348 2.16 -13.18 -37.70
CA SER A 348 0.91 -13.52 -38.36
C SER A 348 -0.30 -12.95 -37.60
N ALA A 349 -1.42 -12.75 -38.32
CA ALA A 349 -2.66 -12.32 -37.68
C ALA A 349 -3.09 -13.27 -36.54
N LYS A 350 -2.86 -14.59 -36.68
CA LYS A 350 -3.13 -15.60 -35.68
C LYS A 350 -2.27 -15.43 -34.42
N ASP A 351 -0.99 -15.08 -34.59
CA ASP A 351 -0.08 -14.86 -33.43
C ASP A 351 -0.43 -13.58 -32.68
N ILE A 352 -0.79 -12.52 -33.41
CA ILE A 352 -1.26 -11.26 -32.81
C ILE A 352 -2.50 -11.53 -31.99
N ARG A 353 -3.51 -12.21 -32.57
CA ARG A 353 -4.75 -12.51 -31.85
C ARG A 353 -4.51 -13.36 -30.62
N ARG A 354 -3.71 -14.44 -30.73
CA ARG A 354 -3.34 -15.30 -29.59
C ARG A 354 -2.66 -14.50 -28.45
N TYR A 355 -1.85 -13.53 -28.79
CA TYR A 355 -1.16 -12.66 -27.84
C TYR A 355 -2.14 -11.73 -27.12
N LEU A 356 -3.04 -11.09 -27.85
CA LEU A 356 -4.05 -10.17 -27.31
C LEU A 356 -5.11 -10.93 -26.48
N ASP A 357 -5.52 -12.12 -26.90
CA ASP A 357 -6.51 -12.96 -26.21
C ASP A 357 -6.03 -13.50 -24.85
N ARG A 358 -4.75 -13.31 -24.49
CA ARG A 358 -4.26 -13.59 -23.13
C ARG A 358 -4.88 -12.66 -22.10
N ILE A 359 -5.26 -11.45 -22.51
CA ILE A 359 -5.96 -10.49 -21.66
C ILE A 359 -7.46 -10.74 -21.83
N SER A 360 -8.13 -11.12 -20.75
CA SER A 360 -9.58 -11.40 -20.82
C SER A 360 -10.40 -10.11 -20.98
N GLY A 361 -11.52 -10.19 -21.68
CA GLY A 361 -12.47 -9.07 -21.80
C GLY A 361 -12.86 -8.47 -20.44
N PRO A 362 -13.22 -9.28 -19.42
CA PRO A 362 -13.52 -8.80 -18.08
C PRO A 362 -12.39 -8.01 -17.40
N LEU A 363 -11.13 -8.30 -17.68
CA LEU A 363 -10.00 -7.50 -17.18
C LEU A 363 -9.87 -6.18 -17.94
N LEU A 364 -10.00 -6.21 -19.27
CA LEU A 364 -10.03 -4.99 -20.11
C LEU A 364 -11.18 -4.06 -19.71
N ASP A 365 -12.31 -4.62 -19.36
CA ASP A 365 -13.45 -3.84 -18.84
C ASP A 365 -13.13 -3.11 -17.51
N ARG A 366 -12.04 -3.43 -16.82
CA ARG A 366 -11.59 -2.74 -15.60
C ARG A 366 -10.53 -1.69 -15.82
N ILE A 367 -10.08 -1.55 -17.05
CA ILE A 367 -9.15 -0.51 -17.47
C ILE A 367 -9.98 0.66 -18.01
N ASP A 368 -9.83 1.84 -17.40
CA ASP A 368 -10.62 3.02 -17.75
C ASP A 368 -10.03 3.77 -18.95
N ILE A 369 -8.70 3.88 -18.95
CA ILE A 369 -7.93 4.67 -19.92
C ILE A 369 -6.97 3.75 -20.67
N GLN A 370 -6.98 3.85 -21.99
CA GLN A 370 -6.02 3.17 -22.86
C GLN A 370 -5.32 4.22 -23.73
N VAL A 371 -4.00 4.17 -23.79
CA VAL A 371 -3.21 5.15 -24.56
C VAL A 371 -2.12 4.47 -25.35
N GLU A 372 -1.92 4.94 -26.58
CA GLU A 372 -0.80 4.53 -27.41
C GLU A 372 0.44 5.36 -27.09
N VAL A 373 1.58 4.70 -26.89
CA VAL A 373 2.87 5.32 -26.56
C VAL A 373 3.82 5.09 -27.72
N ASP A 374 3.92 6.08 -28.60
CA ASP A 374 4.79 6.03 -29.77
C ASP A 374 6.26 6.26 -29.38
N ALA A 375 7.19 5.79 -30.24
CA ALA A 375 8.59 6.15 -30.07
C ALA A 375 8.80 7.64 -30.37
N VAL A 376 9.46 8.37 -29.47
CA VAL A 376 9.77 9.79 -29.65
C VAL A 376 10.87 9.96 -30.71
N PRO A 377 10.68 10.78 -31.73
CA PRO A 377 11.71 11.10 -32.70
C PRO A 377 12.92 11.77 -32.01
N VAL A 378 14.14 11.42 -32.42
CA VAL A 378 15.38 11.98 -31.84
C VAL A 378 15.41 13.52 -31.92
N LYS A 379 14.81 14.11 -32.93
CA LYS A 379 14.70 15.57 -33.07
C LYS A 379 13.88 16.21 -31.94
N GLU A 380 12.77 15.58 -31.53
CA GLU A 380 11.96 16.08 -30.41
C GLU A 380 12.68 15.96 -29.06
N ILE A 381 13.61 15.00 -28.94
CA ILE A 381 14.45 14.85 -27.72
C ILE A 381 15.50 15.96 -27.65
N SER A 382 16.07 16.36 -28.79
CA SER A 382 17.15 17.36 -28.85
C SER A 382 16.65 18.81 -28.93
N GLU A 383 15.47 19.05 -29.51
CA GLU A 383 14.89 20.38 -29.73
C GLU A 383 13.71 20.68 -28.80
N GLY A 384 13.26 19.68 -28.01
CA GLY A 384 12.14 19.82 -27.10
C GLY A 384 12.41 20.81 -25.97
N GLY A 385 11.47 21.72 -25.73
CA GLY A 385 11.48 22.62 -24.58
C GLY A 385 11.45 21.85 -23.26
N ALA A 386 11.65 22.56 -22.14
CA ALA A 386 11.58 21.98 -20.82
C ALA A 386 10.20 21.31 -20.61
N ALA A 387 10.20 20.01 -20.36
CA ALA A 387 8.98 19.28 -20.04
C ALA A 387 8.51 19.67 -18.63
N GLU A 388 7.19 19.74 -18.41
CA GLU A 388 6.63 20.03 -17.07
C GLU A 388 7.13 19.03 -16.04
N SER A 389 7.44 19.52 -14.85
CA SER A 389 7.90 18.72 -13.71
C SER A 389 6.75 17.92 -13.06
N SER A 390 7.11 16.88 -12.33
CA SER A 390 6.14 16.16 -11.49
C SER A 390 5.46 17.08 -10.47
N ALA A 391 6.15 18.10 -9.98
CA ALA A 391 5.60 19.05 -9.02
C ALA A 391 4.47 19.91 -9.63
N GLU A 392 4.64 20.40 -10.86
CA GLU A 392 3.63 21.19 -11.58
C GLU A 392 2.39 20.35 -11.91
N VAL A 393 2.58 19.16 -12.48
CA VAL A 393 1.48 18.24 -12.78
C VAL A 393 0.79 17.79 -11.49
N GLY A 394 1.56 17.44 -10.45
CA GLY A 394 1.05 17.02 -9.15
C GLY A 394 0.22 18.10 -8.44
N ALA A 395 0.56 19.37 -8.62
CA ALA A 395 -0.24 20.47 -8.07
C ALA A 395 -1.64 20.53 -8.71
N ARG A 396 -1.75 20.35 -10.03
CA ARG A 396 -3.05 20.26 -10.73
C ARG A 396 -3.85 19.03 -10.30
N VAL A 397 -3.21 17.87 -10.24
CA VAL A 397 -3.82 16.62 -9.77
C VAL A 397 -4.35 16.76 -8.35
N ARG A 398 -3.57 17.36 -7.44
CA ARG A 398 -3.98 17.59 -6.04
C ARG A 398 -5.24 18.44 -5.96
N LYS A 399 -5.30 19.57 -6.68
CA LYS A 399 -6.47 20.43 -6.72
C LYS A 399 -7.74 19.69 -7.15
N VAL A 400 -7.64 18.82 -8.17
CA VAL A 400 -8.77 18.01 -8.66
C VAL A 400 -9.19 16.97 -7.62
N ARG A 401 -8.22 16.32 -6.95
CA ARG A 401 -8.50 15.32 -5.91
C ARG A 401 -9.14 15.94 -4.67
N GLU A 402 -8.71 17.13 -4.26
CA GLU A 402 -9.33 17.89 -3.17
C GLU A 402 -10.79 18.23 -3.49
N LEU A 403 -11.09 18.65 -4.74
CA LEU A 403 -12.47 18.87 -5.20
C LEU A 403 -13.32 17.60 -5.10
N GLN A 404 -12.77 16.45 -5.52
CA GLN A 404 -13.47 15.16 -5.46
C GLN A 404 -13.69 14.72 -4.01
N GLN A 405 -12.69 14.83 -3.15
CA GLN A 405 -12.82 14.51 -1.72
C GLN A 405 -13.90 15.35 -1.04
N ALA A 406 -13.95 16.66 -1.32
CA ALA A 406 -14.99 17.55 -0.80
C ALA A 406 -16.39 17.15 -1.33
N ARG A 407 -16.49 16.81 -2.62
CA ARG A 407 -17.75 16.38 -3.27
C ARG A 407 -18.29 15.09 -2.67
N TYR A 408 -17.44 14.15 -2.33
CA TYR A 408 -17.79 12.78 -1.91
C TYR A 408 -17.67 12.54 -0.40
N ALA A 409 -17.49 13.58 0.39
CA ALA A 409 -17.24 13.48 1.84
C ALA A 409 -18.32 12.67 2.59
N GLN A 410 -19.56 12.61 2.09
CA GLN A 410 -20.68 11.88 2.70
C GLN A 410 -20.91 10.48 2.09
N ASP A 411 -20.28 10.17 0.95
CA ASP A 411 -20.53 8.93 0.20
C ASP A 411 -19.43 7.87 0.40
N GLY A 412 -18.40 8.14 1.20
CA GLY A 412 -17.33 7.18 1.55
C GLY A 412 -16.39 6.81 0.40
N ILE A 413 -16.34 7.62 -0.67
CA ILE A 413 -15.42 7.47 -1.80
C ILE A 413 -14.50 8.69 -1.91
N HIS A 414 -13.36 8.51 -2.57
CA HIS A 414 -12.30 9.53 -2.61
C HIS A 414 -11.94 10.03 -4.01
N CYS A 415 -12.45 9.38 -5.05
CA CYS A 415 -12.14 9.74 -6.44
C CYS A 415 -13.21 9.26 -7.43
N ASN A 416 -13.18 9.84 -8.64
CA ASN A 416 -14.16 9.53 -9.68
C ASN A 416 -14.15 8.07 -10.14
N ALA A 417 -13.02 7.38 -10.11
CA ALA A 417 -12.95 5.97 -10.49
C ALA A 417 -13.82 5.07 -9.58
N GLN A 418 -14.04 5.48 -8.33
CA GLN A 418 -14.84 4.73 -7.34
C GLN A 418 -16.37 4.95 -7.48
N LEU A 419 -16.82 5.88 -8.34
CA LEU A 419 -18.25 6.08 -8.58
C LEU A 419 -18.92 4.79 -9.04
N ASP A 420 -20.01 4.41 -8.40
CA ASP A 420 -20.93 3.39 -8.89
C ASP A 420 -21.97 3.96 -9.87
N ALA A 421 -22.90 3.17 -10.33
CA ALA A 421 -23.94 3.62 -11.27
C ALA A 421 -24.90 4.67 -10.65
N GLY A 422 -25.19 4.55 -9.34
CA GLY A 422 -26.07 5.48 -8.63
C GLY A 422 -25.40 6.84 -8.44
N LEU A 423 -24.16 6.81 -7.93
CA LEU A 423 -23.35 8.01 -7.71
C LEU A 423 -22.95 8.69 -9.03
N SER A 424 -22.71 7.93 -10.10
CA SER A 424 -22.45 8.49 -11.43
C SER A 424 -23.65 9.26 -11.94
N LYS A 425 -24.88 8.79 -11.73
CA LYS A 425 -26.10 9.52 -12.08
C LYS A 425 -26.27 10.82 -11.30
N LYS A 426 -25.84 10.83 -10.02
CA LYS A 426 -25.91 12.00 -9.13
C LYS A 426 -24.86 13.05 -9.49
N TYR A 427 -23.61 12.64 -9.74
CA TYR A 427 -22.45 13.54 -9.80
C TYR A 427 -21.89 13.79 -11.21
N CYS A 428 -22.42 13.12 -12.24
CA CYS A 428 -21.94 13.27 -13.61
C CYS A 428 -23.04 13.87 -14.53
N PRO A 429 -23.59 15.07 -14.22
CA PRO A 429 -24.55 15.72 -15.12
C PRO A 429 -23.85 16.07 -16.43
N MET A 430 -24.52 15.79 -17.56
CA MET A 430 -24.02 16.05 -18.92
C MET A 430 -24.95 16.98 -19.68
N THR A 431 -24.37 17.77 -20.61
CA THR A 431 -25.19 18.53 -21.54
C THR A 431 -25.92 17.58 -22.51
N PRO A 432 -27.06 17.99 -23.09
CA PRO A 432 -27.79 17.17 -24.07
C PRO A 432 -26.89 16.74 -25.26
N GLU A 433 -26.03 17.64 -25.75
CA GLU A 433 -25.11 17.40 -26.86
C GLU A 433 -24.03 16.38 -26.47
N ALA A 434 -23.49 16.47 -25.22
CA ALA A 434 -22.54 15.51 -24.71
C ALA A 434 -23.14 14.09 -24.56
N THR A 435 -24.39 14.03 -24.11
CA THR A 435 -25.16 12.78 -24.02
C THR A 435 -25.39 12.16 -25.39
N ALA A 436 -25.78 12.96 -26.37
CA ALA A 436 -25.97 12.49 -27.75
C ALA A 436 -24.68 11.99 -28.38
N LEU A 437 -23.56 12.71 -28.17
CA LEU A 437 -22.24 12.29 -28.63
C LEU A 437 -21.83 10.93 -28.02
N LEU A 438 -22.04 10.77 -26.72
CA LEU A 438 -21.71 9.53 -26.02
C LEU A 438 -22.55 8.34 -26.55
N HIS A 439 -23.85 8.54 -26.74
CA HIS A 439 -24.73 7.51 -27.29
C HIS A 439 -24.32 7.08 -28.71
N MET A 440 -24.02 8.04 -29.59
CA MET A 440 -23.50 7.73 -30.93
C MET A 440 -22.18 6.94 -30.86
N ALA A 441 -21.28 7.30 -29.96
CA ALA A 441 -20.02 6.58 -29.80
C ALA A 441 -20.23 5.13 -29.29
N VAL A 442 -21.13 4.94 -28.35
CA VAL A 442 -21.50 3.62 -27.82
C VAL A 442 -22.04 2.71 -28.92
N GLU A 443 -22.95 3.22 -29.73
CA GLU A 443 -23.53 2.47 -30.85
C GLU A 443 -22.48 2.17 -31.93
N ARG A 444 -21.72 3.18 -32.36
CA ARG A 444 -20.71 3.03 -33.43
C ARG A 444 -19.56 2.09 -33.02
N MET A 445 -19.09 2.19 -31.79
CA MET A 445 -17.99 1.39 -31.27
C MET A 445 -18.46 0.06 -30.65
N GLY A 446 -19.76 -0.18 -30.53
CA GLY A 446 -20.33 -1.38 -29.89
C GLY A 446 -19.85 -1.53 -28.44
N MET A 447 -19.84 -0.43 -27.66
CA MET A 447 -19.38 -0.45 -26.27
C MET A 447 -20.34 -1.19 -25.35
N SER A 448 -19.79 -1.90 -24.37
CA SER A 448 -20.61 -2.47 -23.27
C SER A 448 -21.11 -1.38 -22.33
N MET A 449 -22.17 -1.68 -21.55
CA MET A 449 -22.65 -0.74 -20.50
C MET A 449 -21.57 -0.44 -19.42
N ARG A 450 -20.64 -1.38 -19.21
CA ARG A 450 -19.48 -1.15 -18.33
C ARG A 450 -18.53 -0.10 -18.96
N ALA A 451 -18.23 -0.24 -20.25
CA ALA A 451 -17.41 0.76 -20.96
C ALA A 451 -18.07 2.13 -20.99
N TYR A 452 -19.41 2.21 -21.19
CA TYR A 452 -20.18 3.44 -21.05
C TYR A 452 -19.93 4.12 -19.70
N GLY A 453 -20.14 3.40 -18.59
CA GLY A 453 -19.93 3.94 -17.25
C GLY A 453 -18.50 4.46 -17.01
N ARG A 454 -17.49 3.82 -17.62
CA ARG A 454 -16.10 4.28 -17.52
C ARG A 454 -15.84 5.56 -18.29
N VAL A 455 -16.36 5.67 -19.50
CA VAL A 455 -16.28 6.93 -20.27
C VAL A 455 -16.90 8.08 -19.48
N VAL A 456 -18.04 7.87 -18.82
CA VAL A 456 -18.69 8.88 -17.97
C VAL A 456 -17.77 9.31 -16.81
N LYS A 457 -17.15 8.38 -16.10
CA LYS A 457 -16.24 8.66 -14.98
C LYS A 457 -14.99 9.43 -15.45
N VAL A 458 -14.40 9.03 -16.56
CA VAL A 458 -13.24 9.72 -17.16
C VAL A 458 -13.64 11.12 -17.63
N ALA A 459 -14.80 11.28 -18.30
CA ALA A 459 -15.31 12.57 -18.71
C ALA A 459 -15.58 13.49 -17.52
N ARG A 460 -16.07 12.95 -16.37
CA ARG A 460 -16.19 13.73 -15.13
C ARG A 460 -14.84 14.21 -14.64
N THR A 461 -13.82 13.37 -14.69
CA THR A 461 -12.46 13.75 -14.28
C THR A 461 -11.90 14.85 -15.16
N ILE A 462 -12.06 14.76 -16.48
CA ILE A 462 -11.61 15.80 -17.42
C ILE A 462 -12.36 17.12 -17.14
N ALA A 463 -13.68 17.06 -16.91
CA ALA A 463 -14.46 18.25 -16.55
C ALA A 463 -14.03 18.85 -15.20
N ASP A 464 -13.66 18.04 -14.20
CA ASP A 464 -13.09 18.52 -12.93
C ASP A 464 -11.74 19.22 -13.14
N MET A 465 -10.90 18.72 -14.05
CA MET A 465 -9.62 19.36 -14.41
C MET A 465 -9.83 20.73 -15.07
N ASP A 466 -10.90 20.87 -15.84
CA ASP A 466 -11.28 22.13 -16.50
C ASP A 466 -12.11 23.06 -15.59
N GLY A 467 -12.42 22.61 -14.35
CA GLY A 467 -13.25 23.38 -13.39
C GLY A 467 -14.72 23.49 -13.80
N ALA A 468 -15.22 22.55 -14.61
CA ALA A 468 -16.59 22.55 -15.11
C ALA A 468 -17.52 21.69 -14.23
N ASP A 469 -18.66 22.24 -13.81
CA ASP A 469 -19.67 21.51 -13.04
C ASP A 469 -20.42 20.49 -13.88
N ILE A 470 -20.64 20.79 -15.17
CA ILE A 470 -21.39 19.96 -16.12
C ILE A 470 -20.44 19.41 -17.19
N ILE A 471 -20.57 18.12 -17.49
CA ILE A 471 -19.76 17.46 -18.50
C ILE A 471 -20.22 17.92 -19.90
N GLY A 472 -19.31 18.57 -20.65
CA GLY A 472 -19.54 19.04 -22.02
C GLY A 472 -19.06 18.06 -23.07
N THR A 473 -19.28 18.41 -24.36
CA THR A 473 -18.89 17.57 -25.51
C THR A 473 -17.40 17.36 -25.63
N THR A 474 -16.57 18.35 -25.29
CA THR A 474 -15.10 18.24 -25.30
C THR A 474 -14.59 17.19 -24.32
N HIS A 475 -15.16 17.15 -23.10
CA HIS A 475 -14.80 16.19 -22.06
C HIS A 475 -15.16 14.76 -22.47
N VAL A 476 -16.35 14.58 -23.07
CA VAL A 476 -16.78 13.27 -23.59
C VAL A 476 -15.95 12.84 -24.79
N ALA A 477 -15.59 13.75 -25.71
CA ALA A 477 -14.76 13.45 -26.86
C ALA A 477 -13.35 12.95 -26.44
N GLU A 478 -12.69 13.64 -25.48
CA GLU A 478 -11.40 13.19 -24.96
C GLU A 478 -11.54 11.83 -24.25
N ALA A 479 -12.59 11.63 -23.45
CA ALA A 479 -12.80 10.35 -22.76
C ALA A 479 -13.06 9.17 -23.72
N ILE A 480 -13.73 9.40 -24.85
CA ILE A 480 -13.95 8.38 -25.89
C ILE A 480 -12.62 7.99 -26.56
N GLN A 481 -11.70 8.93 -26.81
CA GLN A 481 -10.40 8.64 -27.40
C GLN A 481 -9.60 7.61 -26.58
N TYR A 482 -9.74 7.65 -25.26
CA TYR A 482 -9.11 6.65 -24.38
C TYR A 482 -9.71 5.24 -24.47
N ARG A 483 -10.70 5.01 -25.35
CA ARG A 483 -11.31 3.70 -25.65
C ARG A 483 -11.15 3.26 -27.10
N GLU A 484 -10.50 4.05 -27.96
CA GLU A 484 -10.31 3.74 -29.38
C GLU A 484 -9.49 2.46 -29.60
N LEU A 485 -8.58 2.14 -28.68
CA LEU A 485 -7.75 0.94 -28.77
C LEU A 485 -8.56 -0.37 -28.62
N ASP A 486 -9.76 -0.34 -28.00
CA ASP A 486 -10.67 -1.48 -27.98
C ASP A 486 -11.03 -1.96 -29.39
N GLY A 487 -11.33 -1.01 -30.31
CA GLY A 487 -11.62 -1.31 -31.71
C GLY A 487 -10.38 -1.75 -32.49
N LYS A 488 -9.24 -1.14 -32.20
CA LYS A 488 -7.97 -1.38 -32.94
C LYS A 488 -7.39 -2.77 -32.66
N TYR A 489 -7.48 -3.26 -31.40
CA TYR A 489 -6.77 -4.47 -30.98
C TYR A 489 -7.69 -5.63 -30.63
N TRP A 490 -8.92 -5.41 -30.12
CA TRP A 490 -9.76 -6.48 -29.59
C TRP A 490 -11.09 -6.71 -30.33
N LYS A 491 -11.51 -5.80 -31.23
CA LYS A 491 -12.76 -5.93 -32.00
C LYS A 491 -12.56 -6.15 -33.50
N GLY A 492 -11.37 -6.61 -33.89
CA GLY A 492 -11.06 -6.95 -35.29
C GLY A 492 -11.39 -8.39 -35.63
#